data_fffbc4280a784693c670dcb0913d4aa6
#
_entry.id   fffbc4280a784693c670dcb0913d4aa6
#
_cell.length_a   1.000
_cell.length_b   1.000
_cell.length_c   1.000
_cell.angle_alpha   90.00
_cell.angle_beta   90.00
_cell.angle_gamma   90.00
#
_symmetry.space_group_name_H-M   'P 1'
#
loop_
_entity.id
_entity.type
_entity.pdbx_description
1 polymer ?
#
loop_
_entity_poly.entity_id
_entity_poly.type
_entity_poly.pdbx_seq_one_letter_code
_entity_poly.pdbx_strand_id
1 'polypeptide(L)'
;YLPTTDTLGVSRQISIDKERERLKEIVDRLRPEKSGFIIRTVAEGHTEEDLHSDINYLVSIWEDVLEKYKTLPAPSLLHSDLNVIFRTIRDLFSSDIRKLVVDDKDQYQKVHQFVRSFLPRYGSVLENYSKSEPVFDHYGIENEIDSALGNKVWLRSGGHLVIDQTEALTAVDVNTGRFV
;
A
#
# COMPACT_ATOMS: atom_id res chain seq x y z
N TYR A 1 -10.63 6.61 11.44
CA TYR A 1 -11.51 6.12 12.49
C TYR A 1 -11.48 7.02 13.71
N LEU A 2 -12.64 7.35 14.23
CA LEU A 2 -12.87 8.24 15.38
C LEU A 2 -13.72 7.50 16.41
N PRO A 3 -13.11 6.73 17.31
CA PRO A 3 -13.82 5.78 18.18
C PRO A 3 -14.76 6.43 19.21
N THR A 4 -14.62 7.73 19.45
CA THR A 4 -15.36 8.44 20.52
C THR A 4 -16.37 9.46 19.99
N THR A 5 -16.55 9.55 18.68
CA THR A 5 -17.45 10.51 18.03
C THR A 5 -18.32 9.81 17.02
N ASP A 6 -19.53 10.31 16.78
CA ASP A 6 -20.43 9.81 15.75
C ASP A 6 -20.41 10.68 14.48
N THR A 7 -19.18 11.01 14.04
CA THR A 7 -18.98 11.90 12.89
C THR A 7 -18.63 11.08 11.64
N LEU A 8 -19.39 11.26 10.56
CA LEU A 8 -19.09 10.69 9.26
C LEU A 8 -18.76 11.79 8.26
N GLY A 9 -17.50 11.83 7.83
CA GLY A 9 -16.99 12.79 6.86
C GLY A 9 -16.51 12.14 5.58
N VAL A 10 -16.63 12.84 4.45
CA VAL A 10 -16.06 12.43 3.17
C VAL A 10 -15.19 13.54 2.62
N SER A 11 -14.02 13.20 2.08
CA SER A 11 -13.08 14.18 1.51
C SER A 11 -13.75 15.04 0.45
N ARG A 12 -13.53 16.35 0.52
CA ARG A 12 -14.01 17.31 -0.50
C ARG A 12 -13.26 17.17 -1.84
N GLN A 13 -12.14 16.48 -1.85
CA GLN A 13 -11.34 16.24 -3.06
C GLN A 13 -11.92 15.12 -3.94
N ILE A 14 -12.85 14.31 -3.44
CA ILE A 14 -13.64 13.40 -4.27
C ILE A 14 -14.65 14.28 -5.02
N SER A 15 -14.40 14.50 -6.30
CA SER A 15 -15.13 15.49 -7.10
C SER A 15 -16.52 15.06 -7.52
N ILE A 16 -16.81 13.75 -7.55
CA ILE A 16 -18.06 13.17 -8.01
C ILE A 16 -19.03 13.02 -6.82
N ASP A 17 -20.07 13.83 -6.78
CA ASP A 17 -21.04 13.81 -5.67
C ASP A 17 -21.69 12.43 -5.47
N LYS A 18 -22.05 11.74 -6.56
CA LYS A 18 -22.61 10.36 -6.48
C LYS A 18 -21.67 9.38 -5.80
N GLU A 19 -20.36 9.51 -6.05
CA GLU A 19 -19.36 8.65 -5.43
C GLU A 19 -19.20 8.98 -3.93
N ARG A 20 -19.26 10.24 -3.58
CA ARG A 20 -19.24 10.68 -2.18
C ARG A 20 -20.43 10.14 -1.39
N GLU A 21 -21.63 10.18 -1.99
CA GLU A 21 -22.86 9.63 -1.39
C GLU A 21 -22.75 8.10 -1.26
N ARG A 22 -22.33 7.39 -2.32
CA ARG A 22 -22.13 5.94 -2.30
C ARG A 22 -21.18 5.50 -1.18
N LEU A 23 -20.00 6.12 -1.09
CA LEU A 23 -19.02 5.81 -0.06
C LEU A 23 -19.55 6.10 1.35
N LYS A 24 -20.29 7.21 1.50
CA LYS A 24 -20.89 7.58 2.77
C LYS A 24 -21.94 6.56 3.22
N GLU A 25 -22.83 6.14 2.33
CA GLU A 25 -23.85 5.12 2.62
C GLU A 25 -23.25 3.78 3.02
N ILE A 26 -22.21 3.33 2.29
CA ILE A 26 -21.52 2.07 2.60
C ILE A 26 -20.90 2.14 3.99
N VAL A 27 -20.13 3.19 4.29
CA VAL A 27 -19.44 3.31 5.58
C VAL A 27 -20.45 3.50 6.72
N ASP A 28 -21.53 4.24 6.52
CA ASP A 28 -22.57 4.43 7.53
C ASP A 28 -23.24 3.11 7.92
N ARG A 29 -23.46 2.22 6.95
CA ARG A 29 -24.03 0.89 7.19
C ARG A 29 -23.06 -0.08 7.86
N LEU A 30 -21.76 0.03 7.58
CA LEU A 30 -20.74 -0.93 8.03
C LEU A 30 -20.07 -0.54 9.34
N ARG A 31 -20.10 0.74 9.70
CA ARG A 31 -19.43 1.22 10.91
C ARG A 31 -20.08 0.72 12.20
N PRO A 32 -19.31 0.50 13.27
CA PRO A 32 -19.85 0.23 14.59
C PRO A 32 -20.71 1.41 15.09
N GLU A 33 -21.72 1.11 15.88
CA GLU A 33 -22.56 2.14 16.51
C GLU A 33 -21.73 3.15 17.31
N LYS A 34 -22.12 4.41 17.24
CA LYS A 34 -21.48 5.55 17.95
C LYS A 34 -20.00 5.74 17.61
N SER A 35 -19.58 5.31 16.42
CA SER A 35 -18.23 5.53 15.93
C SER A 35 -18.20 6.41 14.69
N GLY A 36 -17.18 7.26 14.58
CA GLY A 36 -16.98 8.15 13.44
C GLY A 36 -15.92 7.65 12.47
N PHE A 37 -16.06 8.06 11.21
CA PHE A 37 -15.10 7.80 10.16
C PHE A 37 -14.93 9.01 9.24
N ILE A 38 -13.72 9.21 8.75
CA ILE A 38 -13.40 10.17 7.70
C ILE A 38 -12.91 9.39 6.48
N ILE A 39 -13.70 9.43 5.41
CA ILE A 39 -13.39 8.78 4.15
C ILE A 39 -12.47 9.69 3.35
N ARG A 40 -11.27 9.22 3.04
CA ARG A 40 -10.26 9.95 2.29
C ARG A 40 -10.37 9.67 0.78
N THR A 41 -9.67 10.48 -0.03
CA THR A 41 -9.63 10.36 -1.50
C THR A 41 -9.19 8.99 -2.01
N VAL A 42 -8.30 8.32 -1.28
CA VAL A 42 -7.86 6.96 -1.62
C VAL A 42 -9.01 5.94 -1.69
N ALA A 43 -10.11 6.19 -1.01
CA ALA A 43 -11.29 5.31 -1.03
C ALA A 43 -12.13 5.41 -2.32
N GLU A 44 -11.83 6.37 -3.21
CA GLU A 44 -12.55 6.55 -4.48
C GLU A 44 -12.43 5.29 -5.34
N GLY A 45 -13.55 4.77 -5.82
CA GLY A 45 -13.63 3.56 -6.62
C GLY A 45 -13.51 2.23 -5.86
N HIS A 46 -13.25 2.24 -4.55
CA HIS A 46 -13.17 1.01 -3.75
C HIS A 46 -14.53 0.33 -3.62
N THR A 47 -14.49 -1.00 -3.52
CA THR A 47 -15.68 -1.83 -3.32
C THR A 47 -16.17 -1.76 -1.87
N GLU A 48 -17.37 -2.24 -1.62
CA GLU A 48 -17.89 -2.39 -0.27
C GLU A 48 -17.06 -3.36 0.58
N GLU A 49 -16.54 -4.43 -0.04
CA GLU A 49 -15.68 -5.41 0.63
C GLU A 49 -14.34 -4.81 1.08
N ASP A 50 -13.76 -3.93 0.25
CA ASP A 50 -12.53 -3.23 0.60
C ASP A 50 -12.76 -2.29 1.79
N LEU A 51 -13.82 -1.50 1.75
CA LEU A 51 -14.20 -0.61 2.84
C LEU A 51 -14.53 -1.36 4.14
N HIS A 52 -15.19 -2.51 4.03
CA HIS A 52 -15.46 -3.37 5.19
C HIS A 52 -14.16 -3.92 5.81
N SER A 53 -13.21 -4.32 4.98
CA SER A 53 -11.90 -4.77 5.44
C SER A 53 -11.15 -3.66 6.17
N ASP A 54 -11.17 -2.43 5.64
CA ASP A 54 -10.53 -1.27 6.24
C ASP A 54 -11.18 -0.88 7.59
N ILE A 55 -12.50 -0.90 7.65
CA ILE A 55 -13.24 -0.61 8.90
C ILE A 55 -12.86 -1.64 9.97
N ASN A 56 -12.91 -2.92 9.66
CA ASN A 56 -12.57 -3.99 10.60
C ASN A 56 -11.11 -3.88 11.08
N TYR A 57 -10.20 -3.57 10.18
CA TYR A 57 -8.80 -3.32 10.51
C TYR A 57 -8.63 -2.18 11.51
N LEU A 58 -9.26 -1.02 11.25
CA LEU A 58 -9.15 0.15 12.13
C LEU A 58 -9.81 -0.09 13.51
N VAL A 59 -10.92 -0.82 13.54
CA VAL A 59 -11.58 -1.23 14.78
C VAL A 59 -10.70 -2.15 15.59
N SER A 60 -10.11 -3.19 14.96
CA SER A 60 -9.24 -4.14 15.65
C SER A 60 -7.97 -3.49 16.24
N ILE A 61 -7.39 -2.51 15.54
CA ILE A 61 -6.28 -1.72 16.10
C ILE A 61 -6.72 -1.00 17.38
N TRP A 62 -7.87 -0.39 17.36
CA TRP A 62 -8.37 0.34 18.54
C TRP A 62 -8.65 -0.60 19.72
N GLU A 63 -9.22 -1.77 19.47
CA GLU A 63 -9.44 -2.79 20.48
C GLU A 63 -8.13 -3.27 21.11
N ASP A 64 -7.09 -3.53 20.29
CA ASP A 64 -5.74 -3.87 20.76
C ASP A 64 -5.13 -2.75 21.63
N VAL A 65 -5.29 -1.49 21.21
CA VAL A 65 -4.84 -0.33 22.00
C VAL A 65 -5.55 -0.26 23.34
N LEU A 66 -6.86 -0.47 23.37
CA LEU A 66 -7.64 -0.47 24.63
C LEU A 66 -7.26 -1.63 25.55
N GLU A 67 -6.98 -2.80 25.02
CA GLU A 67 -6.52 -3.96 25.80
C GLU A 67 -5.15 -3.67 26.41
N LYS A 68 -4.20 -3.18 25.63
CA LYS A 68 -2.87 -2.78 26.10
C LYS A 68 -2.92 -1.66 27.13
N TYR A 69 -3.80 -0.67 26.94
CA TYR A 69 -4.00 0.41 27.90
C TYR A 69 -4.44 -0.11 29.29
N LYS A 70 -5.26 -1.16 29.32
CA LYS A 70 -5.75 -1.76 30.57
C LYS A 70 -4.74 -2.68 31.24
N THR A 71 -3.86 -3.31 30.46
CA THR A 71 -3.01 -4.41 30.95
C THR A 71 -1.56 -4.00 31.16
N LEU A 72 -1.05 -3.03 30.43
CA LEU A 72 0.36 -2.65 30.49
C LEU A 72 0.60 -1.55 31.55
N PRO A 73 1.75 -1.60 32.26
CA PRO A 73 2.16 -0.52 33.18
C PRO A 73 2.56 0.73 32.40
N ALA A 74 2.35 1.90 33.01
CA ALA A 74 2.80 3.18 32.45
C ALA A 74 4.27 3.46 32.84
N PRO A 75 5.14 4.02 31.95
CA PRO A 75 4.85 4.29 30.53
C PRO A 75 5.05 3.04 29.65
N SER A 76 4.14 2.80 28.71
CA SER A 76 4.27 1.71 27.73
C SER A 76 3.80 2.15 26.34
N LEU A 77 4.41 1.58 25.29
CA LEU A 77 3.98 1.80 23.91
C LEU A 77 2.71 0.98 23.63
N LEU A 78 1.59 1.65 23.41
CA LEU A 78 0.31 1.02 23.13
C LEU A 78 0.14 0.65 21.65
N HIS A 79 0.62 1.51 20.76
CA HIS A 79 0.58 1.30 19.30
C HIS A 79 1.78 1.98 18.65
N SER A 80 2.38 1.30 17.69
CA SER A 80 3.36 1.92 16.79
C SER A 80 2.76 2.00 15.40
N ASP A 81 3.02 3.08 14.70
CA ASP A 81 2.64 3.19 13.29
C ASP A 81 3.26 2.04 12.48
N LEU A 82 2.55 1.60 11.46
CA LEU A 82 3.02 0.54 10.58
C LEU A 82 4.39 0.94 9.99
N ASN A 83 5.35 0.02 10.04
CA ASN A 83 6.59 0.21 9.31
C ASN A 83 6.32 0.25 7.79
N VAL A 84 7.31 0.62 7.00
CA VAL A 84 7.17 0.78 5.55
C VAL A 84 6.65 -0.50 4.88
N ILE A 85 7.05 -1.68 5.35
CA ILE A 85 6.64 -2.99 4.80
C ILE A 85 5.13 -3.18 4.94
N PHE A 86 4.59 -3.05 6.15
CA PHE A 86 3.17 -3.27 6.40
C PHE A 86 2.29 -2.19 5.76
N ARG A 87 2.80 -0.94 5.70
CA ARG A 87 2.12 0.15 5.00
C ARG A 87 2.04 -0.13 3.51
N THR A 88 3.13 -0.58 2.89
CA THR A 88 3.18 -0.97 1.48
C THR A 88 2.21 -2.13 1.19
N ILE A 89 2.21 -3.15 2.04
CA ILE A 89 1.28 -4.27 1.92
C ILE A 89 -0.16 -3.77 1.97
N ARG A 90 -0.52 -2.98 2.97
CA ARG A 90 -1.87 -2.43 3.12
C ARG A 90 -2.31 -1.61 1.90
N ASP A 91 -1.42 -0.74 1.40
CA ASP A 91 -1.77 0.24 0.37
C ASP A 91 -1.73 -0.32 -1.06
N LEU A 92 -0.89 -1.35 -1.32
CA LEU A 92 -0.71 -1.92 -2.66
C LEU A 92 -1.43 -3.25 -2.89
N PHE A 93 -1.95 -3.90 -1.84
CA PHE A 93 -2.62 -5.18 -2.01
C PHE A 93 -3.96 -5.02 -2.73
N SER A 94 -3.98 -5.52 -3.95
CA SER A 94 -5.16 -5.58 -4.82
C SER A 94 -5.32 -6.99 -5.38
N SER A 95 -6.42 -7.26 -6.08
CA SER A 95 -6.67 -8.54 -6.77
C SER A 95 -5.60 -8.93 -7.79
N ASP A 96 -4.80 -7.96 -8.23
CA ASP A 96 -3.76 -8.17 -9.25
C ASP A 96 -2.44 -8.71 -8.68
N ILE A 97 -2.27 -8.67 -7.35
CA ILE A 97 -1.07 -9.21 -6.69
C ILE A 97 -1.09 -10.73 -6.74
N ARG A 98 -0.10 -11.29 -7.42
CA ARG A 98 0.07 -12.75 -7.58
C ARG A 98 0.98 -13.34 -6.53
N LYS A 99 1.99 -12.58 -6.09
CA LYS A 99 2.99 -13.03 -5.11
C LYS A 99 3.48 -11.85 -4.26
N LEU A 100 3.66 -12.11 -2.98
CA LEU A 100 4.44 -11.32 -2.04
C LEU A 100 5.60 -12.19 -1.57
N VAL A 101 6.79 -11.83 -2.00
CA VAL A 101 8.01 -12.60 -1.72
C VAL A 101 8.85 -11.88 -0.69
N VAL A 102 9.26 -12.58 0.37
CA VAL A 102 10.05 -12.02 1.48
C VAL A 102 11.26 -12.92 1.71
N ASP A 103 12.45 -12.35 1.67
CA ASP A 103 13.75 -13.05 1.80
C ASP A 103 14.30 -13.10 3.22
N ASP A 104 13.87 -12.20 4.10
CA ASP A 104 14.19 -12.24 5.52
C ASP A 104 13.17 -13.06 6.31
N LYS A 105 13.64 -14.07 7.03
CA LYS A 105 12.79 -15.02 7.76
C LYS A 105 11.97 -14.37 8.87
N ASP A 106 12.56 -13.40 9.59
CA ASP A 106 11.88 -12.75 10.70
C ASP A 106 10.82 -11.79 10.18
N GLN A 107 11.12 -11.07 9.09
CA GLN A 107 10.12 -10.23 8.42
C GLN A 107 9.01 -11.07 7.80
N TYR A 108 9.34 -12.21 7.18
CA TYR A 108 8.34 -13.14 6.65
C TYR A 108 7.34 -13.56 7.74
N GLN A 109 7.80 -13.93 8.93
CA GLN A 109 6.91 -14.32 10.03
C GLN A 109 5.99 -13.17 10.45
N LYS A 110 6.53 -11.97 10.59
CA LYS A 110 5.74 -10.77 10.93
C LYS A 110 4.71 -10.45 9.84
N VAL A 111 5.12 -10.48 8.57
CA VAL A 111 4.24 -10.27 7.42
C VAL A 111 3.17 -11.35 7.35
N HIS A 112 3.53 -12.62 7.57
CA HIS A 112 2.58 -13.72 7.60
C HIS A 112 1.50 -13.52 8.69
N GLN A 113 1.92 -13.13 9.89
CA GLN A 113 0.98 -12.84 10.98
C GLN A 113 0.07 -11.66 10.63
N PHE A 114 0.64 -10.59 10.07
CA PHE A 114 -0.11 -9.42 9.64
C PHE A 114 -1.15 -9.76 8.55
N VAL A 115 -0.72 -10.45 7.49
CA VAL A 115 -1.61 -10.85 6.39
C VAL A 115 -2.72 -11.78 6.90
N ARG A 116 -2.38 -12.74 7.76
CA ARG A 116 -3.38 -13.65 8.35
C ARG A 116 -4.42 -12.93 9.20
N SER A 117 -4.03 -11.89 9.95
CA SER A 117 -4.92 -11.15 10.83
C SER A 117 -5.79 -10.13 10.09
N PHE A 118 -5.23 -9.45 9.09
CA PHE A 118 -5.88 -8.30 8.49
C PHE A 118 -6.25 -8.48 7.01
N LEU A 119 -5.58 -9.40 6.30
CA LEU A 119 -5.76 -9.64 4.87
C LEU A 119 -5.83 -11.14 4.56
N PRO A 120 -6.69 -11.93 5.24
CA PRO A 120 -6.66 -13.39 5.18
C PRO A 120 -6.84 -13.95 3.76
N ARG A 121 -7.53 -13.25 2.88
CA ARG A 121 -7.70 -13.61 1.45
C ARG A 121 -6.39 -13.67 0.67
N TYR A 122 -5.34 -12.99 1.16
CA TYR A 122 -4.02 -12.95 0.51
C TYR A 122 -2.98 -13.90 1.13
N GLY A 123 -3.38 -14.73 2.07
CA GLY A 123 -2.45 -15.67 2.73
C GLY A 123 -1.75 -16.63 1.77
N SER A 124 -2.41 -17.00 0.66
CA SER A 124 -1.87 -17.91 -0.35
C SER A 124 -0.84 -17.27 -1.30
N VAL A 125 -0.75 -15.94 -1.35
CA VAL A 125 0.20 -15.25 -2.23
C VAL A 125 1.53 -14.95 -1.55
N LEU A 126 1.63 -15.16 -0.22
CA LEU A 126 2.84 -14.93 0.55
C LEU A 126 3.82 -16.10 0.41
N GLU A 127 5.04 -15.81 -0.02
CA GLU A 127 6.10 -16.78 -0.25
C GLU A 127 7.36 -16.39 0.53
N ASN A 128 7.95 -17.36 1.24
CA ASN A 128 9.26 -17.19 1.86
C ASN A 128 10.35 -17.53 0.83
N TYR A 129 11.20 -16.57 0.51
CA TYR A 129 12.31 -16.78 -0.39
C TYR A 129 13.52 -17.34 0.37
N SER A 130 13.98 -18.51 -0.02
CA SER A 130 15.08 -19.24 0.66
C SER A 130 16.25 -19.60 -0.25
N LYS A 131 16.33 -19.03 -1.47
CA LYS A 131 17.45 -19.27 -2.38
C LYS A 131 18.68 -18.45 -1.94
N SER A 132 19.87 -18.88 -2.38
CA SER A 132 21.15 -18.20 -2.10
C SER A 132 21.37 -16.94 -2.96
N GLU A 133 20.72 -16.86 -4.12
CA GLU A 133 20.75 -15.69 -4.99
C GLU A 133 19.90 -14.55 -4.37
N PRO A 134 20.32 -13.28 -4.40
CA PRO A 134 19.49 -12.17 -3.95
C PRO A 134 18.13 -12.12 -4.66
N VAL A 135 17.07 -11.78 -3.92
CA VAL A 135 15.71 -11.83 -4.45
C VAL A 135 15.51 -10.89 -5.66
N PHE A 136 16.10 -9.71 -5.66
CA PHE A 136 15.99 -8.77 -6.76
C PHE A 136 16.72 -9.24 -8.01
N ASP A 137 17.89 -9.87 -7.87
CA ASP A 137 18.61 -10.49 -8.99
C ASP A 137 17.81 -11.64 -9.59
N HIS A 138 17.24 -12.48 -8.72
CA HIS A 138 16.42 -13.62 -9.15
C HIS A 138 15.22 -13.22 -10.01
N TYR A 139 14.60 -12.08 -9.71
CA TYR A 139 13.47 -11.55 -10.48
C TYR A 139 13.89 -10.53 -11.55
N GLY A 140 15.18 -10.26 -11.71
CA GLY A 140 15.70 -9.28 -12.67
C GLY A 140 15.41 -7.83 -12.34
N ILE A 141 14.98 -7.55 -11.10
CA ILE A 141 14.54 -6.22 -10.65
C ILE A 141 15.73 -5.28 -10.55
N GLU A 142 16.92 -5.77 -10.11
CA GLU A 142 18.11 -4.95 -9.96
C GLU A 142 18.51 -4.28 -11.28
N ASN A 143 18.48 -5.03 -12.38
CA ASN A 143 18.76 -4.51 -13.71
C ASN A 143 17.75 -3.45 -14.17
N GLU A 144 16.48 -3.61 -13.81
CA GLU A 144 15.43 -2.63 -14.11
C GLU A 144 15.60 -1.35 -13.28
N ILE A 145 16.01 -1.47 -12.01
CA ILE A 145 16.33 -0.34 -11.14
C ILE A 145 17.53 0.43 -11.71
N ASP A 146 18.63 -0.26 -12.05
CA ASP A 146 19.82 0.36 -12.63
C ASP A 146 19.49 1.08 -13.95
N SER A 147 18.65 0.45 -14.78
CA SER A 147 18.20 1.07 -16.04
C SER A 147 17.33 2.30 -15.79
N ALA A 148 16.48 2.28 -14.77
CA ALA A 148 15.60 3.39 -14.40
C ALA A 148 16.35 4.59 -13.77
N LEU A 149 17.47 4.33 -13.10
CA LEU A 149 18.35 5.36 -12.52
C LEU A 149 19.27 5.99 -13.56
N GLY A 150 19.46 5.34 -14.70
CA GLY A 150 20.23 5.87 -15.83
C GLY A 150 19.49 6.96 -16.58
N ASN A 151 20.24 7.81 -17.29
CA ASN A 151 19.68 8.83 -18.19
C ASN A 151 19.40 8.30 -19.60
N LYS A 152 19.76 7.04 -19.91
CA LYS A 152 19.64 6.44 -21.22
C LYS A 152 18.52 5.41 -21.29
N VAL A 153 17.55 5.64 -22.18
CA VAL A 153 16.40 4.75 -22.38
C VAL A 153 16.49 4.11 -23.77
N TRP A 154 16.60 2.79 -23.83
CA TRP A 154 16.64 2.05 -25.09
C TRP A 154 15.25 1.84 -25.65
N LEU A 155 15.10 2.08 -26.94
CA LEU A 155 13.86 1.90 -27.70
C LEU A 155 13.83 0.52 -28.37
N ARG A 156 12.65 -0.04 -28.54
CA ARG A 156 12.46 -1.33 -29.24
C ARG A 156 12.98 -1.32 -30.70
N SER A 157 13.04 -0.14 -31.31
CA SER A 157 13.59 0.07 -32.67
C SER A 157 15.12 -0.01 -32.75
N GLY A 158 15.83 -0.16 -31.62
CA GLY A 158 17.30 -0.14 -31.56
C GLY A 158 17.91 1.26 -31.42
N GLY A 159 17.08 2.31 -31.36
CA GLY A 159 17.49 3.65 -30.99
C GLY A 159 17.50 3.84 -29.47
N HIS A 160 17.86 5.03 -29.00
CA HIS A 160 17.80 5.37 -27.59
C HIS A 160 17.54 6.86 -27.37
N LEU A 161 17.00 7.19 -26.21
CA LEU A 161 16.86 8.53 -25.70
C LEU A 161 17.91 8.78 -24.61
N VAL A 162 18.45 9.99 -24.55
CA VAL A 162 19.23 10.47 -23.41
C VAL A 162 18.45 11.62 -22.79
N ILE A 163 18.08 11.48 -21.52
CA ILE A 163 17.27 12.45 -20.78
C ILE A 163 18.14 13.06 -19.69
N ASP A 164 18.51 14.33 -19.87
CA ASP A 164 19.33 15.06 -18.92
C ASP A 164 18.52 16.17 -18.26
N GLN A 165 18.44 16.11 -16.94
CA GLN A 165 17.80 17.17 -16.17
C GLN A 165 18.85 18.18 -15.71
N THR A 166 18.68 19.43 -16.13
CA THR A 166 19.51 20.55 -15.70
C THR A 166 18.74 21.43 -14.72
N GLU A 167 19.39 22.47 -14.19
CA GLU A 167 18.76 23.40 -13.24
C GLU A 167 17.50 24.07 -13.79
N ALA A 168 17.48 24.42 -15.07
CA ALA A 168 16.42 25.23 -15.69
C ALA A 168 15.55 24.46 -16.71
N LEU A 169 15.99 23.33 -17.22
CA LEU A 169 15.27 22.55 -18.24
C LEU A 169 15.62 21.07 -18.22
N THR A 170 14.78 20.27 -18.85
CA THR A 170 15.11 18.88 -19.18
C THR A 170 15.40 18.77 -20.65
N ALA A 171 16.60 18.32 -21.02
CA ALA A 171 16.99 18.06 -22.39
C ALA A 171 16.73 16.59 -22.74
N VAL A 172 16.20 16.35 -23.93
CA VAL A 172 15.98 14.99 -24.45
C VAL A 172 16.68 14.89 -25.82
N ASP A 173 17.75 14.09 -25.84
CA ASP A 173 18.44 13.76 -27.10
C ASP A 173 17.88 12.44 -27.66
N VAL A 174 17.57 12.43 -28.96
CA VAL A 174 16.97 11.29 -29.65
C VAL A 174 17.97 10.69 -30.64
N ASN A 175 18.42 9.48 -30.31
CA ASN A 175 19.32 8.71 -31.16
C ASN A 175 18.57 7.60 -31.88
N THR A 176 18.46 7.66 -33.18
CA THR A 176 17.73 6.70 -34.03
C THR A 176 18.47 5.37 -34.23
N GLY A 177 19.73 5.27 -33.79
CA GLY A 177 20.53 4.05 -33.91
C GLY A 177 20.98 3.82 -35.35
N ARG A 178 20.73 2.61 -35.88
CA ARG A 178 21.15 2.19 -37.22
C ARG A 178 20.16 2.59 -38.34
N PHE A 179 19.05 3.22 -38.00
CA PHE A 179 18.09 3.71 -38.98
C PHE A 179 18.46 5.14 -39.37
N VAL A 180 19.40 5.27 -40.28
CA VAL A 180 19.73 6.47 -41.03
C VAL A 180 19.32 6.25 -42.50
#